data_390967ecdab763bb2ca7587a87b9dc94
#
_entry.id   390967ecdab763bb2ca7587a87b9dc94
#
_cell.length_a   1.000
_cell.length_b   1.000
_cell.length_c   1.000
_cell.angle_alpha   90.00
_cell.angle_beta   90.00
_cell.angle_gamma   90.00
#
_symmetry.space_group_name_H-M   'P 1'
#
loop_
_entity.id
_entity.type
_entity.pdbx_description
1 polymer ?
#
loop_
_entity_poly.entity_id
_entity_poly.type
_entity_poly.pdbx_seq_one_letter_code
_entity_poly.pdbx_strand_id
1 'polypeptide(L)'
;MAKQGGVGTAAVVAIPLILVGTLIAGILLIFGPAQQAGACGPGASVDPTQIPKDAVAGYSGDQLTNAAYIMNAASALGLDRAAQIIGVMTAMGESSLHVVDHGDAAGPDSRGLFQQRDNGAWGSLADRMDPTISATNFFKALERVDGWEALAPTIAAHRVQGNADPYHYEKFYPAAATVVGTLAGKGATVCQSGYLVFPLNPGYNMTDDYGPRPFRVEGASTWHPADDLQHYPNPCHDPVFAITDGTVTYLAGYQLSIKSPDGYTVSYLHMYLNEVLVKVGQQVTAGEQVGATGDNGPATGCHLDLRINVVGITNPTVAALPRSETIGGPAGWVNPEQFYDAFGLTLCAPDSCRRTY
;
A
#
# COMPACT_ATOMS: atom_id res chain seq x y z
N MET A 1 30.04 -97.64 20.85
CA MET A 1 28.89 -98.00 20.02
C MET A 1 28.56 -96.87 19.09
N ALA A 2 28.48 -97.13 17.83
CA ALA A 2 28.39 -96.29 16.67
C ALA A 2 27.08 -95.57 16.54
N LYS A 3 27.09 -94.42 15.86
CA LYS A 3 26.28 -94.17 14.67
C LYS A 3 26.69 -92.77 14.07
N GLN A 4 27.22 -92.91 13.00
CA GLN A 4 27.08 -92.32 11.69
C GLN A 4 25.79 -91.42 11.64
N GLY A 5 25.79 -90.29 11.02
CA GLY A 5 26.22 -89.81 9.78
C GLY A 5 25.13 -88.87 9.26
N GLY A 6 25.44 -88.09 8.32
CA GLY A 6 24.42 -87.34 7.56
C GLY A 6 24.95 -85.97 7.12
N VAL A 7 25.69 -86.05 5.98
CA VAL A 7 26.06 -84.85 5.23
C VAL A 7 24.80 -84.40 4.50
N GLY A 8 24.26 -83.25 4.91
CA GLY A 8 23.19 -82.58 4.19
C GLY A 8 23.77 -81.48 3.33
N THR A 9 23.74 -81.72 2.04
CA THR A 9 24.02 -80.71 1.00
C THR A 9 23.06 -79.55 1.05
N ALA A 10 23.55 -78.40 1.43
CA ALA A 10 22.79 -77.14 1.35
C ALA A 10 22.78 -76.66 -0.14
N ALA A 11 21.64 -76.73 -0.74
CA ALA A 11 21.41 -76.13 -2.03
C ALA A 11 21.42 -74.61 -1.89
N VAL A 12 22.39 -73.93 -2.48
CA VAL A 12 22.40 -72.50 -2.62
C VAL A 12 21.40 -72.10 -3.69
N VAL A 13 20.25 -71.58 -3.25
CA VAL A 13 19.29 -70.93 -4.13
C VAL A 13 19.79 -69.51 -4.37
N ALA A 14 20.32 -69.25 -5.53
CA ALA A 14 20.62 -67.92 -6.01
C ALA A 14 19.30 -67.18 -6.31
N ILE A 15 18.92 -66.25 -5.46
CA ILE A 15 17.82 -65.33 -5.70
C ILE A 15 18.40 -64.21 -6.56
N PRO A 16 17.88 -63.95 -7.78
CA PRO A 16 18.29 -62.78 -8.52
C PRO A 16 17.79 -61.51 -7.79
N LEU A 17 18.70 -60.66 -7.38
CA LEU A 17 18.44 -59.29 -6.94
C LEU A 17 17.86 -58.53 -8.15
N ILE A 18 16.55 -58.41 -8.21
CA ILE A 18 15.86 -57.45 -9.07
C ILE A 18 16.11 -56.07 -8.40
N LEU A 19 17.06 -55.32 -8.93
CA LEU A 19 17.19 -53.91 -8.67
C LEU A 19 15.97 -53.19 -9.22
N VAL A 20 14.93 -53.06 -8.39
CA VAL A 20 13.85 -52.09 -8.60
C VAL A 20 14.46 -50.73 -8.35
N GLY A 21 15.00 -50.14 -9.39
CA GLY A 21 15.33 -48.72 -9.41
C GLY A 21 14.04 -47.91 -9.23
N THR A 22 13.69 -47.60 -7.98
CA THR A 22 12.76 -46.54 -7.69
C THR A 22 13.43 -45.24 -8.11
N LEU A 23 13.04 -44.78 -9.31
CA LEU A 23 13.18 -43.39 -9.71
C LEU A 23 12.35 -42.57 -8.69
N ILE A 24 12.98 -42.16 -7.60
CA ILE A 24 12.49 -41.03 -6.82
C ILE A 24 12.71 -39.82 -7.71
N ALA A 25 11.74 -39.50 -8.55
CA ALA A 25 11.61 -38.18 -9.11
C ALA A 25 11.48 -37.23 -7.91
N GLY A 26 12.62 -36.71 -7.47
CA GLY A 26 12.67 -35.60 -6.55
C GLY A 26 11.92 -34.45 -7.21
N ILE A 27 10.64 -34.28 -6.88
CA ILE A 27 9.98 -32.99 -7.03
C ILE A 27 10.74 -32.08 -6.11
N LEU A 28 11.77 -31.40 -6.66
CA LEU A 28 12.23 -30.14 -6.12
C LEU A 28 11.02 -29.22 -6.20
N LEU A 29 10.23 -29.19 -5.13
CA LEU A 29 9.41 -28.04 -4.81
C LEU A 29 10.44 -26.92 -4.59
N ILE A 30 10.73 -26.20 -5.67
CA ILE A 30 11.32 -24.89 -5.61
C ILE A 30 10.25 -24.08 -4.87
N PHE A 31 10.37 -24.01 -3.54
CA PHE A 31 9.79 -22.92 -2.80
C PHE A 31 10.58 -21.69 -3.27
N GLY A 32 10.15 -21.11 -4.38
CA GLY A 32 10.41 -19.73 -4.67
C GLY A 32 9.92 -18.93 -3.46
N PRO A 33 10.55 -17.81 -3.11
CA PRO A 33 10.02 -16.97 -2.05
C PRO A 33 8.53 -16.82 -2.31
N ALA A 34 7.70 -17.06 -1.29
CA ALA A 34 6.25 -16.91 -1.37
C ALA A 34 6.03 -15.54 -2.01
N GLN A 35 5.48 -15.53 -3.22
CA GLN A 35 5.09 -14.29 -3.88
C GLN A 35 4.09 -13.66 -2.93
N GLN A 36 4.51 -12.58 -2.26
CA GLN A 36 3.62 -11.82 -1.41
C GLN A 36 2.42 -11.41 -2.26
N ALA A 37 1.25 -11.89 -1.87
CA ALA A 37 0.00 -11.43 -2.46
C ALA A 37 -0.04 -9.91 -2.22
N GLY A 38 -0.05 -9.14 -3.31
CA GLY A 38 0.04 -7.68 -3.26
C GLY A 38 1.26 -7.08 -3.95
N ALA A 39 2.24 -7.91 -4.40
CA ALA A 39 3.36 -7.37 -5.15
C ALA A 39 2.88 -6.68 -6.44
N CYS A 40 3.21 -5.41 -6.58
CA CYS A 40 3.15 -4.74 -7.87
C CYS A 40 3.90 -5.59 -8.88
N GLY A 41 3.42 -5.68 -10.12
CA GLY A 41 4.18 -6.33 -11.19
C GLY A 41 5.61 -5.78 -11.26
N PRO A 42 6.52 -6.49 -11.96
CA PRO A 42 7.92 -6.08 -12.06
C PRO A 42 8.03 -4.61 -12.46
N GLY A 43 9.03 -3.92 -11.94
CA GLY A 43 9.30 -2.53 -12.27
C GLY A 43 9.50 -2.36 -13.78
N ALA A 44 8.90 -1.32 -14.34
CA ALA A 44 9.03 -1.03 -15.76
C ALA A 44 10.35 -0.30 -16.05
N SER A 45 11.05 -0.70 -17.13
CA SER A 45 12.09 0.10 -17.71
C SER A 45 11.51 1.06 -18.75
N VAL A 46 11.87 2.31 -18.68
CA VAL A 46 11.33 3.41 -19.50
C VAL A 46 12.47 4.02 -20.31
N ASP A 47 12.24 4.26 -21.61
CA ASP A 47 13.15 5.04 -22.43
C ASP A 47 13.01 6.54 -22.09
N PRO A 48 14.01 7.21 -21.47
CA PRO A 48 13.89 8.61 -21.08
C PRO A 48 13.78 9.56 -22.28
N THR A 49 14.02 9.08 -23.50
CA THR A 49 13.89 9.86 -24.75
C THR A 49 12.48 9.79 -25.34
N GLN A 50 11.63 8.88 -24.83
CA GLN A 50 10.26 8.65 -25.31
C GLN A 50 9.20 9.11 -24.30
N ILE A 51 9.45 10.24 -23.67
CA ILE A 51 8.57 10.82 -22.65
C ILE A 51 7.34 11.49 -23.31
N PRO A 52 6.14 11.38 -22.71
CA PRO A 52 4.96 12.11 -23.17
C PRO A 52 5.22 13.60 -23.31
N LYS A 53 4.73 14.18 -24.41
CA LYS A 53 4.83 15.63 -24.65
C LYS A 53 3.86 16.43 -23.79
N ASP A 54 2.69 15.82 -23.50
CA ASP A 54 1.67 16.41 -22.65
C ASP A 54 2.01 16.17 -21.18
N ALA A 55 1.55 17.07 -20.31
CA ALA A 55 1.71 16.91 -18.88
C ALA A 55 0.95 15.69 -18.36
N VAL A 56 1.57 14.96 -17.43
CA VAL A 56 0.98 13.82 -16.73
C VAL A 56 0.87 14.19 -15.24
N ALA A 57 -0.33 14.23 -14.71
CA ALA A 57 -0.61 14.64 -13.33
C ALA A 57 0.05 15.97 -12.92
N GLY A 58 0.15 16.92 -13.87
CA GLY A 58 0.76 18.23 -13.65
C GLY A 58 2.29 18.31 -13.86
N TYR A 59 2.96 17.19 -14.12
CA TYR A 59 4.41 17.11 -14.39
C TYR A 59 4.68 16.98 -15.88
N SER A 60 5.75 17.60 -16.39
CA SER A 60 6.07 17.62 -17.83
C SER A 60 7.59 17.72 -18.10
N GLY A 61 8.00 17.46 -19.33
CA GLY A 61 9.38 17.64 -19.80
C GLY A 61 10.42 16.96 -18.92
N ASP A 62 11.39 17.71 -18.40
CA ASP A 62 12.48 17.17 -17.58
C ASP A 62 12.00 16.48 -16.31
N GLN A 63 10.85 16.86 -15.76
CA GLN A 63 10.27 16.20 -14.59
C GLN A 63 9.85 14.74 -14.90
N LEU A 64 9.23 14.51 -16.05
CA LEU A 64 8.87 13.15 -16.50
C LEU A 64 10.13 12.35 -16.90
N THR A 65 11.14 13.02 -17.48
CA THR A 65 12.44 12.40 -17.76
C THR A 65 13.13 11.94 -16.48
N ASN A 66 13.11 12.77 -15.43
CA ASN A 66 13.66 12.43 -14.12
C ASN A 66 12.86 11.29 -13.46
N ALA A 67 11.54 11.27 -13.59
CA ALA A 67 10.73 10.13 -13.15
C ALA A 67 11.13 8.84 -13.87
N ALA A 68 11.42 8.87 -15.17
CA ALA A 68 11.91 7.72 -15.91
C ALA A 68 13.28 7.23 -15.42
N TYR A 69 14.22 8.13 -15.08
CA TYR A 69 15.49 7.74 -14.45
C TYR A 69 15.28 7.08 -13.09
N ILE A 70 14.39 7.60 -12.25
CA ILE A 70 14.03 6.98 -10.97
C ILE A 70 13.46 5.57 -11.18
N MET A 71 12.51 5.42 -12.12
CA MET A 71 11.91 4.12 -12.43
C MET A 71 12.96 3.12 -12.91
N ASN A 72 13.88 3.55 -13.77
CA ASN A 72 14.95 2.70 -14.28
C ASN A 72 15.94 2.28 -13.20
N ALA A 73 16.25 3.15 -12.24
CA ALA A 73 17.10 2.81 -11.11
C ALA A 73 16.48 1.71 -10.24
N ALA A 74 15.16 1.78 -9.94
CA ALA A 74 14.44 0.72 -9.25
C ALA A 74 14.44 -0.60 -10.05
N SER A 75 14.12 -0.52 -11.35
CA SER A 75 14.10 -1.68 -12.24
C SER A 75 15.47 -2.38 -12.33
N ALA A 76 16.56 -1.61 -12.37
CA ALA A 76 17.92 -2.13 -12.40
C ALA A 76 18.33 -2.90 -11.12
N LEU A 77 17.70 -2.58 -9.98
CA LEU A 77 17.82 -3.28 -8.70
C LEU A 77 16.83 -4.45 -8.57
N GLY A 78 15.99 -4.71 -9.58
CA GLY A 78 14.99 -5.76 -9.55
C GLY A 78 13.77 -5.42 -8.67
N LEU A 79 13.63 -4.16 -8.27
CA LEU A 79 12.50 -3.71 -7.47
C LEU A 79 11.23 -3.60 -8.33
N ASP A 80 10.10 -3.72 -7.65
CA ASP A 80 8.79 -3.72 -8.28
C ASP A 80 8.27 -2.28 -8.56
N ARG A 81 7.06 -2.20 -9.08
CA ARG A 81 6.40 -0.93 -9.37
C ARG A 81 6.07 -0.13 -8.11
N ALA A 82 5.87 -0.79 -6.96
CA ALA A 82 5.64 -0.11 -5.70
C ALA A 82 6.84 0.76 -5.32
N ALA A 83 8.04 0.18 -5.40
CA ALA A 83 9.27 0.94 -5.18
C ALA A 83 9.38 2.13 -6.17
N GLN A 84 9.03 1.93 -7.45
CA GLN A 84 9.04 3.00 -8.44
C GLN A 84 8.13 4.17 -8.03
N ILE A 85 6.92 3.86 -7.54
CA ILE A 85 5.99 4.89 -7.05
C ILE A 85 6.56 5.60 -5.82
N ILE A 86 7.11 4.85 -4.84
CA ILE A 86 7.74 5.43 -3.65
C ILE A 86 8.88 6.39 -4.04
N GLY A 87 9.76 5.98 -4.95
CA GLY A 87 10.85 6.84 -5.40
C GLY A 87 10.37 8.12 -6.10
N VAL A 88 9.42 8.00 -7.04
CA VAL A 88 8.85 9.14 -7.76
C VAL A 88 8.10 10.07 -6.80
N MET A 89 7.28 9.53 -5.91
CA MET A 89 6.55 10.27 -4.88
C MET A 89 7.49 11.05 -3.96
N THR A 90 8.59 10.41 -3.52
CA THR A 90 9.59 11.06 -2.66
C THR A 90 10.25 12.22 -3.39
N ALA A 91 10.70 12.02 -4.63
CA ALA A 91 11.31 13.09 -5.43
C ALA A 91 10.32 14.22 -5.78
N MET A 92 9.01 13.93 -5.90
CA MET A 92 7.97 14.97 -6.01
C MET A 92 7.93 15.84 -4.76
N GLY A 93 7.99 15.23 -3.58
CA GLY A 93 7.97 15.94 -2.30
C GLY A 93 9.24 16.74 -2.01
N GLU A 94 10.41 16.23 -2.42
CA GLU A 94 11.70 16.84 -2.14
C GLU A 94 12.07 17.98 -3.12
N SER A 95 11.74 17.79 -4.40
CA SER A 95 12.27 18.68 -5.45
C SER A 95 11.27 18.96 -6.58
N SER A 96 10.04 18.50 -6.48
CA SER A 96 9.08 18.49 -7.61
C SER A 96 9.67 17.82 -8.87
N LEU A 97 10.46 16.76 -8.70
CA LEU A 97 11.17 16.06 -9.78
C LEU A 97 12.22 16.91 -10.54
N HIS A 98 12.79 17.95 -9.92
CA HIS A 98 13.90 18.71 -10.46
C HIS A 98 15.22 18.33 -9.82
N VAL A 99 16.31 18.34 -10.59
CA VAL A 99 17.66 18.20 -10.04
C VAL A 99 18.07 19.57 -9.47
N VAL A 100 17.87 19.73 -8.15
CA VAL A 100 18.08 21.01 -7.44
C VAL A 100 19.51 21.09 -6.89
N ASP A 101 20.21 22.19 -7.16
CA ASP A 101 21.62 22.42 -6.80
C ASP A 101 21.83 23.20 -5.48
N HIS A 102 20.76 23.42 -4.74
CA HIS A 102 20.77 24.10 -3.44
C HIS A 102 19.81 23.39 -2.49
N GLY A 103 20.04 23.57 -1.19
CA GLY A 103 19.14 23.17 -0.12
C GLY A 103 18.41 24.37 0.48
N ASP A 104 17.59 24.10 1.46
CA ASP A 104 16.89 25.11 2.26
C ASP A 104 17.68 25.52 3.54
N ALA A 105 17.05 26.32 4.41
CA ALA A 105 17.66 26.75 5.67
C ALA A 105 17.92 25.57 6.65
N ALA A 106 17.13 24.49 6.58
CA ALA A 106 17.27 23.32 7.43
C ALA A 106 18.34 22.36 6.89
N GLY A 107 18.55 22.35 5.56
CA GLY A 107 19.50 21.48 4.88
C GLY A 107 20.26 22.20 3.78
N PRO A 108 21.15 23.18 4.07
CA PRO A 108 21.79 24.00 3.02
C PRO A 108 22.72 23.20 2.09
N ASP A 109 23.13 22.00 2.50
CA ASP A 109 23.93 21.06 1.72
C ASP A 109 23.11 20.01 0.97
N SER A 110 21.78 20.04 1.07
CA SER A 110 20.88 19.15 0.33
C SER A 110 20.95 19.37 -1.18
N ARG A 111 20.97 18.29 -1.98
CA ARG A 111 21.11 18.36 -3.44
C ARG A 111 20.31 17.29 -4.16
N GLY A 112 20.02 17.58 -5.43
CA GLY A 112 19.46 16.64 -6.39
C GLY A 112 17.98 16.35 -6.21
N LEU A 113 17.51 15.27 -6.84
CA LEU A 113 16.10 14.87 -6.86
C LEU A 113 15.54 14.54 -5.46
N PHE A 114 16.37 14.00 -4.58
CA PHE A 114 15.98 13.52 -3.25
C PHE A 114 16.48 14.42 -2.12
N GLN A 115 16.97 15.63 -2.42
CA GLN A 115 17.54 16.57 -1.44
C GLN A 115 18.52 15.89 -0.46
N GLN A 116 19.40 15.05 -1.01
CA GLN A 116 20.35 14.24 -0.24
C GLN A 116 21.45 15.10 0.38
N ARG A 117 21.71 14.88 1.69
CA ARG A 117 22.66 15.64 2.50
C ARG A 117 24.10 15.20 2.26
N ASP A 118 25.06 16.11 2.56
CA ASP A 118 26.50 15.82 2.54
C ASP A 118 26.98 15.16 3.85
N ASN A 119 26.40 14.00 4.15
CA ASN A 119 26.65 13.26 5.39
C ASN A 119 27.40 11.92 5.16
N GLY A 120 27.88 11.70 3.93
CA GLY A 120 28.58 10.48 3.53
C GLY A 120 27.69 9.28 3.17
N ALA A 121 26.37 9.36 3.42
CA ALA A 121 25.45 8.27 3.12
C ALA A 121 25.09 8.19 1.62
N TRP A 122 25.17 9.31 0.90
CA TRP A 122 24.60 9.50 -0.43
C TRP A 122 25.65 9.69 -1.53
N GLY A 123 26.94 9.48 -1.24
CA GLY A 123 28.03 9.66 -2.17
C GLY A 123 28.50 11.12 -2.31
N SER A 124 29.26 11.38 -3.38
CA SER A 124 29.78 12.70 -3.70
C SER A 124 28.69 13.69 -4.14
N LEU A 125 29.05 14.97 -4.27
CA LEU A 125 28.15 15.97 -4.88
C LEU A 125 27.71 15.54 -6.28
N ALA A 126 28.62 15.01 -7.10
CA ALA A 126 28.29 14.54 -8.44
C ALA A 126 27.27 13.40 -8.41
N ASP A 127 27.40 12.46 -7.45
CA ASP A 127 26.46 11.34 -7.30
C ASP A 127 25.07 11.82 -6.90
N ARG A 128 24.98 12.79 -5.99
CA ARG A 128 23.71 13.38 -5.53
C ARG A 128 23.02 14.21 -6.63
N MET A 129 23.78 14.79 -7.56
CA MET A 129 23.27 15.56 -8.69
C MET A 129 22.94 14.71 -9.92
N ASP A 130 23.38 13.46 -9.98
CA ASP A 130 23.03 12.53 -11.04
C ASP A 130 21.67 11.86 -10.74
N PRO A 131 20.66 11.99 -11.61
CA PRO A 131 19.32 11.43 -11.38
C PRO A 131 19.31 9.92 -11.14
N THR A 132 20.14 9.16 -11.85
CA THR A 132 20.19 7.70 -11.77
C THR A 132 20.94 7.26 -10.52
N ILE A 133 22.08 7.88 -10.21
CA ILE A 133 22.89 7.51 -9.05
C ILE A 133 22.18 7.88 -7.76
N SER A 134 21.61 9.08 -7.66
CA SER A 134 20.86 9.51 -6.48
C SER A 134 19.63 8.63 -6.22
N ALA A 135 18.90 8.24 -7.28
CA ALA A 135 17.77 7.30 -7.16
C ALA A 135 18.26 5.89 -6.75
N THR A 136 19.36 5.40 -7.32
CA THR A 136 19.96 4.11 -6.91
C THR A 136 20.32 4.11 -5.44
N ASN A 137 20.89 5.19 -4.93
CA ASN A 137 21.25 5.33 -3.51
C ASN A 137 20.00 5.37 -2.62
N PHE A 138 18.93 6.07 -3.06
CA PHE A 138 17.64 6.06 -2.39
C PHE A 138 17.07 4.64 -2.27
N PHE A 139 17.01 3.88 -3.36
CA PHE A 139 16.47 2.52 -3.34
C PHE A 139 17.30 1.54 -2.52
N LYS A 140 18.64 1.64 -2.57
CA LYS A 140 19.50 0.88 -1.65
C LYS A 140 19.27 1.21 -0.17
N ALA A 141 18.83 2.43 0.14
CA ALA A 141 18.42 2.78 1.48
C ALA A 141 17.03 2.22 1.80
N LEU A 142 16.09 2.24 0.84
CA LEU A 142 14.76 1.64 0.98
C LEU A 142 14.83 0.13 1.26
N GLU A 143 15.67 -0.61 0.54
CA GLU A 143 15.89 -2.05 0.77
C GLU A 143 16.40 -2.39 2.18
N ARG A 144 16.98 -1.42 2.91
CA ARG A 144 17.42 -1.58 4.29
C ARG A 144 16.34 -1.26 5.33
N VAL A 145 15.20 -0.75 4.90
CA VAL A 145 14.04 -0.55 5.78
C VAL A 145 13.30 -1.87 5.94
N ASP A 146 13.36 -2.46 7.12
CA ASP A 146 12.71 -3.74 7.39
C ASP A 146 11.21 -3.69 7.07
N GLY A 147 10.76 -4.60 6.19
CA GLY A 147 9.35 -4.75 5.82
C GLY A 147 8.77 -3.57 5.06
N TRP A 148 9.58 -2.78 4.36
CA TRP A 148 9.13 -1.60 3.61
C TRP A 148 7.97 -1.89 2.64
N GLU A 149 7.91 -3.10 2.10
CA GLU A 149 6.86 -3.55 1.17
C GLU A 149 5.46 -3.61 1.82
N ALA A 150 5.41 -3.75 3.14
CA ALA A 150 4.19 -3.78 3.92
C ALA A 150 3.82 -2.42 4.55
N LEU A 151 4.71 -1.43 4.44
CA LEU A 151 4.46 -0.09 4.96
C LEU A 151 3.67 0.75 3.97
N ALA A 152 2.92 1.72 4.48
CA ALA A 152 2.40 2.80 3.63
C ALA A 152 3.56 3.51 2.91
N PRO A 153 3.41 3.88 1.63
CA PRO A 153 4.48 4.49 0.83
C PRO A 153 5.13 5.70 1.49
N THR A 154 4.32 6.57 2.10
CA THR A 154 4.82 7.76 2.82
C THR A 154 5.69 7.39 4.00
N ILE A 155 5.34 6.33 4.75
CA ILE A 155 6.11 5.83 5.90
C ILE A 155 7.43 5.20 5.43
N ALA A 156 7.40 4.42 4.34
CA ALA A 156 8.62 3.87 3.75
C ALA A 156 9.58 4.98 3.30
N ALA A 157 9.07 6.00 2.59
CA ALA A 157 9.82 7.17 2.17
C ALA A 157 10.38 7.96 3.37
N HIS A 158 9.56 8.21 4.40
CA HIS A 158 9.96 8.87 5.64
C HIS A 158 11.13 8.16 6.33
N ARG A 159 11.10 6.84 6.44
CA ARG A 159 12.18 6.05 7.06
C ARG A 159 13.50 6.15 6.30
N VAL A 160 13.46 6.36 4.98
CA VAL A 160 14.66 6.60 4.17
C VAL A 160 15.17 8.03 4.33
N GLN A 161 14.29 9.01 4.26
CA GLN A 161 14.62 10.44 4.22
C GLN A 161 14.86 11.04 5.62
N GLY A 162 14.21 10.49 6.67
CA GLY A 162 14.34 10.97 8.06
C GLY A 162 13.80 12.39 8.27
N ASN A 163 12.84 12.83 7.44
CA ASN A 163 12.16 14.13 7.58
C ASN A 163 11.28 14.16 8.85
N ALA A 164 10.86 15.34 9.28
CA ALA A 164 10.12 15.50 10.55
C ALA A 164 8.67 14.97 10.48
N ASP A 165 8.03 15.07 9.31
CA ASP A 165 6.64 14.66 9.10
C ASP A 165 6.57 13.31 8.38
N PRO A 166 6.11 12.23 9.03
CA PRO A 166 6.01 10.91 8.42
C PRO A 166 4.97 10.85 7.28
N TYR A 167 4.05 11.81 7.21
CA TYR A 167 2.99 11.87 6.21
C TYR A 167 3.27 12.86 5.08
N HIS A 168 4.45 13.49 5.07
CA HIS A 168 4.83 14.54 4.13
C HIS A 168 4.61 14.16 2.65
N TYR A 169 4.87 12.89 2.29
CA TYR A 169 4.83 12.43 0.90
C TYR A 169 3.45 11.96 0.45
N GLU A 170 2.50 11.74 1.37
CA GLU A 170 1.21 11.12 1.08
C GLU A 170 0.45 11.83 -0.05
N LYS A 171 0.37 13.16 0.01
CA LYS A 171 -0.31 14.01 -0.99
C LYS A 171 0.23 13.87 -2.41
N PHE A 172 1.45 13.34 -2.58
CA PHE A 172 2.07 13.13 -3.89
C PHE A 172 1.79 11.73 -4.46
N TYR A 173 1.27 10.79 -3.66
CA TYR A 173 1.07 9.41 -4.08
C TYR A 173 0.18 9.28 -5.32
N PRO A 174 -1.01 9.94 -5.43
CA PRO A 174 -1.87 9.79 -6.61
C PRO A 174 -1.19 10.27 -7.90
N ALA A 175 -0.45 11.37 -7.81
CA ALA A 175 0.30 11.90 -8.95
C ALA A 175 1.45 10.97 -9.35
N ALA A 176 2.19 10.43 -8.38
CA ALA A 176 3.29 9.49 -8.61
C ALA A 176 2.79 8.19 -9.25
N ALA A 177 1.69 7.62 -8.74
CA ALA A 177 1.07 6.42 -9.31
C ALA A 177 0.63 6.65 -10.77
N THR A 178 0.04 7.80 -11.07
CA THR A 178 -0.36 8.19 -12.43
C THR A 178 0.84 8.36 -13.35
N VAL A 179 1.91 9.02 -12.91
CA VAL A 179 3.14 9.22 -13.69
C VAL A 179 3.79 7.88 -13.98
N VAL A 180 4.00 7.04 -12.95
CA VAL A 180 4.62 5.70 -13.11
C VAL A 180 3.77 4.81 -14.02
N GLY A 181 2.45 4.79 -13.84
CA GLY A 181 1.54 4.01 -14.69
C GLY A 181 1.58 4.46 -16.15
N THR A 182 1.59 5.76 -16.40
CA THR A 182 1.65 6.33 -17.76
C THR A 182 2.98 6.02 -18.44
N LEU A 183 4.10 6.22 -17.74
CA LEU A 183 5.44 5.96 -18.28
C LEU A 183 5.71 4.48 -18.51
N ALA A 184 5.13 3.59 -17.71
CA ALA A 184 5.23 2.15 -17.87
C ALA A 184 4.46 1.62 -19.11
N GLY A 185 3.57 2.42 -19.69
CA GLY A 185 2.83 2.12 -20.92
C GLY A 185 1.59 1.24 -20.76
N LYS A 186 0.85 1.08 -21.87
CA LYS A 186 -0.39 0.27 -21.92
C LYS A 186 -0.07 -1.20 -21.61
N GLY A 187 -0.76 -1.76 -20.63
CA GLY A 187 -0.57 -3.14 -20.16
C GLY A 187 0.23 -3.24 -18.87
N ALA A 188 0.72 -2.13 -18.34
CA ALA A 188 1.24 -2.07 -17.00
C ALA A 188 0.08 -2.33 -16.02
N THR A 189 0.16 -3.44 -15.28
CA THR A 189 -0.80 -3.72 -14.20
C THR A 189 -0.72 -2.56 -13.22
N VAL A 190 -1.86 -1.95 -12.90
CA VAL A 190 -1.94 -0.99 -11.80
C VAL A 190 -1.40 -1.70 -10.57
N CYS A 191 -0.57 -1.03 -9.77
CA CYS A 191 -0.12 -1.61 -8.53
C CYS A 191 -1.33 -2.02 -7.69
N GLN A 192 -1.47 -3.32 -7.46
CA GLN A 192 -2.54 -3.89 -6.65
C GLN A 192 -2.07 -4.17 -5.22
N SER A 193 -0.99 -3.53 -4.80
CA SER A 193 -0.54 -3.65 -3.42
C SER A 193 -1.36 -2.69 -2.55
N GLY A 194 -1.82 -3.19 -1.42
CA GLY A 194 -2.69 -2.50 -0.48
C GLY A 194 -2.08 -1.25 0.14
N TYR A 195 -1.71 -0.29 -0.69
CA TYR A 195 -1.32 1.02 -0.22
C TYR A 195 -2.51 1.72 0.38
N LEU A 196 -2.28 2.29 1.55
CA LEU A 196 -3.29 2.95 2.35
C LEU A 196 -2.96 4.44 2.43
N VAL A 197 -3.97 5.28 2.19
CA VAL A 197 -3.92 6.72 2.43
C VAL A 197 -5.07 7.14 3.34
N PHE A 198 -5.06 8.37 3.84
CA PHE A 198 -6.16 8.84 4.69
C PHE A 198 -7.41 9.19 3.88
N PRO A 199 -8.62 8.97 4.46
CA PRO A 199 -9.88 9.18 3.75
C PRO A 199 -10.28 10.65 3.63
N LEU A 200 -9.71 11.53 4.45
CA LEU A 200 -9.95 12.97 4.50
C LEU A 200 -8.62 13.72 4.53
N ASN A 201 -8.65 15.00 4.19
CA ASN A 201 -7.50 15.89 4.39
C ASN A 201 -7.09 15.96 5.87
N PRO A 202 -5.81 16.23 6.21
CA PRO A 202 -5.36 16.34 7.59
C PRO A 202 -6.14 17.36 8.42
N GLY A 203 -6.28 17.11 9.73
CA GLY A 203 -6.95 18.00 10.67
C GLY A 203 -8.40 17.64 11.02
N TYR A 204 -8.86 16.47 10.59
CA TYR A 204 -10.15 15.93 11.00
C TYR A 204 -10.11 15.44 12.46
N ASN A 205 -11.30 15.23 13.02
CA ASN A 205 -11.53 14.66 14.34
C ASN A 205 -12.30 13.35 14.22
N MET A 206 -12.19 12.51 15.25
CA MET A 206 -13.02 11.31 15.41
C MET A 206 -14.19 11.63 16.33
N THR A 207 -15.41 11.34 15.90
CA THR A 207 -16.65 11.69 16.63
C THR A 207 -17.41 10.48 17.14
N ASP A 208 -17.11 9.30 16.65
CA ASP A 208 -17.52 8.00 17.21
C ASP A 208 -16.50 6.94 16.80
N ASP A 209 -16.35 5.89 17.60
CA ASP A 209 -15.38 4.85 17.38
C ASP A 209 -16.02 3.49 17.09
N TYR A 210 -15.19 2.55 16.67
CA TYR A 210 -15.58 1.18 16.41
C TYR A 210 -15.95 0.43 17.68
N GLY A 211 -17.15 -0.18 17.72
CA GLY A 211 -17.54 -1.05 18.81
C GLY A 211 -18.99 -0.90 19.27
N PRO A 212 -19.33 -1.36 20.49
CA PRO A 212 -20.66 -1.25 21.04
C PRO A 212 -20.96 0.20 21.41
N ARG A 213 -22.09 0.74 20.89
CA ARG A 213 -22.58 2.08 21.22
C ARG A 213 -23.42 2.08 22.50
N PRO A 214 -23.06 2.86 23.53
CA PRO A 214 -23.87 3.01 24.74
C PRO A 214 -25.15 3.84 24.46
N PHE A 215 -25.12 4.71 23.45
CA PHE A 215 -26.25 5.56 23.06
C PHE A 215 -26.72 5.19 21.65
N ARG A 216 -28.03 5.31 21.42
CA ARG A 216 -28.62 5.04 20.11
C ARG A 216 -28.90 6.35 19.39
N VAL A 217 -28.34 6.47 18.20
CA VAL A 217 -28.90 7.37 17.18
C VAL A 217 -30.09 6.66 16.58
N GLU A 218 -31.23 7.35 16.44
CA GLU A 218 -32.46 6.77 15.86
C GLU A 218 -32.16 6.24 14.44
N GLY A 219 -32.48 4.97 14.19
CA GLY A 219 -32.18 4.30 12.93
C GLY A 219 -30.78 3.70 12.81
N ALA A 220 -29.88 3.95 13.77
CA ALA A 220 -28.54 3.38 13.79
C ALA A 220 -28.45 2.07 14.58
N SER A 221 -27.42 1.27 14.31
CA SER A 221 -27.10 0.04 15.02
C SER A 221 -26.60 0.32 16.44
N THR A 222 -26.80 -0.64 17.35
CA THR A 222 -26.15 -0.65 18.69
C THR A 222 -24.69 -1.08 18.67
N TRP A 223 -24.22 -1.50 17.52
CA TRP A 223 -22.82 -1.80 17.23
C TRP A 223 -22.36 -0.89 16.09
N HIS A 224 -21.26 -0.16 16.27
CA HIS A 224 -20.65 0.67 15.24
C HIS A 224 -19.51 -0.08 14.55
N PRO A 225 -19.67 -0.52 13.28
CA PRO A 225 -18.60 -1.19 12.55
C PRO A 225 -17.67 -0.20 11.82
N ALA A 226 -17.48 0.99 12.37
CA ALA A 226 -16.81 2.12 11.73
C ALA A 226 -16.05 3.00 12.72
N ASP A 227 -15.25 3.91 12.19
CA ASP A 227 -14.86 5.15 12.86
C ASP A 227 -15.50 6.33 12.11
N ASP A 228 -16.12 7.25 12.86
CA ASP A 228 -16.75 8.47 12.33
C ASP A 228 -15.75 9.62 12.35
N LEU A 229 -15.46 10.19 11.18
CA LEU A 229 -14.44 11.22 10.97
C LEU A 229 -15.07 12.49 10.39
N GLN A 230 -14.68 13.67 10.91
CA GLN A 230 -15.16 14.96 10.38
C GLN A 230 -14.20 16.11 10.66
N HIS A 231 -14.17 17.12 9.80
CA HIS A 231 -13.59 18.41 10.13
C HIS A 231 -14.59 19.26 10.93
N TYR A 232 -14.05 20.01 11.89
CA TYR A 232 -14.84 20.95 12.68
C TYR A 232 -14.30 22.36 12.49
N PRO A 233 -15.12 23.42 12.32
CA PRO A 233 -16.59 23.49 12.52
C PRO A 233 -17.45 23.24 11.27
N ASN A 234 -16.88 22.97 10.10
CA ASN A 234 -17.63 22.86 8.83
C ASN A 234 -17.42 21.45 8.23
N PRO A 235 -18.10 20.42 8.76
CA PRO A 235 -17.85 19.04 8.37
C PRO A 235 -18.51 18.60 7.06
N CYS A 236 -19.41 19.41 6.49
CA CYS A 236 -20.12 19.07 5.25
C CYS A 236 -19.29 19.43 4.02
N HIS A 237 -19.40 18.62 2.96
CA HIS A 237 -18.77 18.83 1.65
C HIS A 237 -17.24 18.73 1.65
N ASP A 238 -16.63 18.18 2.71
CA ASP A 238 -15.20 17.88 2.72
C ASP A 238 -14.89 16.75 1.73
N PRO A 239 -13.83 16.88 0.92
CA PRO A 239 -13.43 15.83 0.00
C PRO A 239 -13.18 14.50 0.70
N VAL A 240 -13.77 13.42 0.19
CA VAL A 240 -13.54 12.03 0.63
C VAL A 240 -12.71 11.32 -0.42
N PHE A 241 -11.65 10.66 0.01
CA PHE A 241 -10.69 9.98 -0.86
C PHE A 241 -10.77 8.46 -0.71
N ALA A 242 -10.55 7.73 -1.82
CA ALA A 242 -10.35 6.29 -1.78
C ALA A 242 -9.11 5.98 -0.95
N ILE A 243 -9.24 5.21 0.13
CA ILE A 243 -8.09 4.88 1.00
C ILE A 243 -7.16 3.86 0.38
N THR A 244 -7.59 3.17 -0.68
CA THR A 244 -6.86 2.11 -1.37
C THR A 244 -7.23 2.08 -2.84
N ASP A 245 -6.35 1.51 -3.65
CA ASP A 245 -6.71 1.11 -5.00
C ASP A 245 -7.86 0.10 -4.96
N GLY A 246 -8.72 0.09 -5.97
CA GLY A 246 -9.80 -0.89 -6.01
C GLY A 246 -10.86 -0.67 -7.08
N THR A 247 -11.89 -1.50 -6.99
CA THR A 247 -13.07 -1.40 -7.86
C THR A 247 -14.27 -0.97 -7.04
N VAL A 248 -15.00 0.02 -7.52
CA VAL A 248 -16.29 0.39 -6.92
C VAL A 248 -17.27 -0.76 -7.13
N THR A 249 -17.71 -1.39 -6.05
CA THR A 249 -18.59 -2.58 -6.10
C THR A 249 -20.03 -2.27 -5.69
N TYR A 250 -20.23 -1.17 -4.97
CA TYR A 250 -21.57 -0.78 -4.50
C TYR A 250 -21.69 0.75 -4.42
N LEU A 251 -22.84 1.26 -4.84
CA LEU A 251 -23.22 2.67 -4.69
C LEU A 251 -24.74 2.74 -4.64
N ALA A 252 -25.32 2.86 -3.47
CA ALA A 252 -26.74 3.07 -3.28
C ALA A 252 -27.06 3.62 -1.87
N GLY A 253 -28.21 4.26 -1.72
CA GLY A 253 -28.64 4.84 -0.45
C GLY A 253 -27.69 5.93 0.03
N TYR A 254 -26.93 5.63 1.07
CA TYR A 254 -25.92 6.53 1.67
C TYR A 254 -24.53 5.85 1.73
N GLN A 255 -24.30 4.78 0.95
CA GLN A 255 -23.06 3.99 0.99
C GLN A 255 -22.42 3.89 -0.38
N LEU A 256 -21.12 4.12 -0.42
CA LEU A 256 -20.18 3.73 -1.46
C LEU A 256 -19.29 2.61 -0.93
N SER A 257 -19.03 1.55 -1.72
CA SER A 257 -18.06 0.52 -1.34
C SER A 257 -17.06 0.26 -2.45
N ILE A 258 -15.79 0.15 -2.06
CA ILE A 258 -14.65 -0.14 -2.92
C ILE A 258 -14.04 -1.46 -2.47
N LYS A 259 -13.91 -2.41 -3.40
CA LYS A 259 -13.24 -3.69 -3.17
C LYS A 259 -11.78 -3.56 -3.54
N SER A 260 -10.91 -3.72 -2.55
CA SER A 260 -9.46 -3.79 -2.73
C SER A 260 -9.05 -5.06 -3.47
N PRO A 261 -7.98 -5.03 -4.26
CA PRO A 261 -7.35 -6.21 -4.84
C PRO A 261 -6.90 -7.23 -3.78
N ASP A 262 -6.52 -6.78 -2.60
CA ASP A 262 -6.14 -7.63 -1.46
C ASP A 262 -7.32 -8.38 -0.84
N GLY A 263 -8.54 -8.10 -1.29
CA GLY A 263 -9.74 -8.82 -0.91
C GLY A 263 -10.56 -8.21 0.23
N TYR A 264 -10.14 -7.12 0.87
CA TYR A 264 -11.01 -6.38 1.80
C TYR A 264 -11.91 -5.38 1.06
N THR A 265 -12.97 -4.94 1.73
CA THR A 265 -13.90 -3.93 1.20
C THR A 265 -13.91 -2.73 2.14
N VAL A 266 -13.71 -1.55 1.58
CA VAL A 266 -13.86 -0.28 2.27
C VAL A 266 -15.23 0.29 1.93
N SER A 267 -15.98 0.72 2.95
CA SER A 267 -17.26 1.41 2.74
C SER A 267 -17.21 2.80 3.35
N TYR A 268 -17.71 3.76 2.60
CA TYR A 268 -17.79 5.17 2.90
C TYR A 268 -19.27 5.53 2.98
N LEU A 269 -19.74 5.95 4.16
CA LEU A 269 -21.16 6.23 4.37
C LEU A 269 -21.42 7.71 4.58
N HIS A 270 -22.69 8.06 4.46
CA HIS A 270 -23.29 9.38 4.70
C HIS A 270 -22.97 10.45 3.66
N MET A 271 -22.21 10.14 2.60
CA MET A 271 -22.00 11.07 1.48
C MET A 271 -23.33 11.40 0.77
N TYR A 272 -23.47 12.61 0.27
CA TYR A 272 -24.56 12.95 -0.64
C TYR A 272 -24.34 12.30 -2.00
N LEU A 273 -25.32 11.54 -2.52
CA LEU A 273 -25.18 10.80 -3.77
C LEU A 273 -24.86 11.67 -4.98
N ASN A 274 -25.34 12.92 -5.01
CA ASN A 274 -25.06 13.89 -6.07
C ASN A 274 -23.62 14.47 -6.00
N GLU A 275 -22.89 14.18 -4.94
CA GLU A 275 -21.48 14.56 -4.76
C GLU A 275 -20.52 13.38 -4.89
N VAL A 276 -21.04 12.18 -5.13
CA VAL A 276 -20.21 11.01 -5.45
C VAL A 276 -19.71 11.14 -6.89
N LEU A 277 -18.40 11.05 -7.06
CA LEU A 277 -17.69 11.31 -8.32
C LEU A 277 -17.41 10.03 -9.13
N VAL A 278 -17.71 8.86 -8.57
CA VAL A 278 -17.41 7.55 -9.15
C VAL A 278 -18.67 6.72 -9.37
N LYS A 279 -18.57 5.64 -10.15
CA LYS A 279 -19.69 4.73 -10.45
C LYS A 279 -19.30 3.27 -10.26
N VAL A 280 -20.29 2.41 -10.03
CA VAL A 280 -20.10 0.95 -9.91
C VAL A 280 -19.35 0.41 -11.13
N GLY A 281 -18.33 -0.42 -10.89
CA GLY A 281 -17.43 -0.98 -11.89
C GLY A 281 -16.24 -0.09 -12.25
N GLN A 282 -16.16 1.15 -11.75
CA GLN A 282 -15.01 2.01 -11.95
C GLN A 282 -13.83 1.53 -11.10
N GLN A 283 -12.62 1.55 -11.71
CA GLN A 283 -11.36 1.43 -11.00
C GLN A 283 -11.01 2.80 -10.42
N VAL A 284 -10.58 2.79 -9.17
CA VAL A 284 -10.10 3.98 -8.46
C VAL A 284 -8.71 3.71 -7.92
N THR A 285 -7.94 4.77 -7.74
CA THR A 285 -6.62 4.71 -7.11
C THR A 285 -6.66 5.32 -5.71
N ALA A 286 -5.78 4.85 -4.82
CA ALA A 286 -5.61 5.46 -3.50
C ALA A 286 -5.37 6.97 -3.63
N GLY A 287 -6.10 7.79 -2.86
CA GLY A 287 -6.05 9.24 -2.93
C GLY A 287 -6.92 9.87 -4.04
N GLU A 288 -7.59 9.09 -4.88
CA GLU A 288 -8.59 9.63 -5.80
C GLU A 288 -9.81 10.12 -5.02
N GLN A 289 -10.27 11.35 -5.27
CA GLN A 289 -11.48 11.85 -4.65
C GLN A 289 -12.70 11.08 -5.17
N VAL A 290 -13.46 10.47 -4.27
CA VAL A 290 -14.62 9.63 -4.60
C VAL A 290 -15.95 10.30 -4.26
N GLY A 291 -15.93 11.37 -3.46
CA GLY A 291 -17.12 12.12 -3.06
C GLY A 291 -16.79 13.20 -2.04
N ALA A 292 -17.78 13.56 -1.24
CA ALA A 292 -17.65 14.49 -0.14
C ALA A 292 -18.51 14.07 1.06
N THR A 293 -18.11 14.50 2.26
CA THR A 293 -18.84 14.23 3.51
C THR A 293 -20.23 14.83 3.49
N GLY A 294 -21.19 14.15 4.09
CA GLY A 294 -22.59 14.57 4.18
C GLY A 294 -23.28 13.97 5.42
N ASP A 295 -24.57 14.13 5.50
CA ASP A 295 -25.46 13.60 6.54
C ASP A 295 -26.58 12.71 5.97
N ASN A 296 -26.34 12.11 4.80
CA ASN A 296 -27.33 11.25 4.14
C ASN A 296 -27.56 9.96 4.93
N GLY A 297 -28.81 9.61 5.22
CA GLY A 297 -29.16 8.43 6.04
C GLY A 297 -29.23 8.72 7.55
N PRO A 298 -29.07 7.72 8.42
CA PRO A 298 -29.19 7.87 9.87
C PRO A 298 -27.93 8.51 10.48
N ALA A 299 -27.79 9.82 10.29
CA ALA A 299 -26.69 10.65 10.77
C ALA A 299 -27.20 11.82 11.60
N THR A 300 -26.44 12.29 12.58
CA THR A 300 -26.76 13.47 13.41
C THR A 300 -26.14 14.76 12.89
N GLY A 301 -25.29 14.65 11.89
CA GLY A 301 -24.58 15.74 11.21
C GLY A 301 -23.61 15.19 10.19
N CYS A 302 -22.99 16.07 9.39
CA CYS A 302 -22.07 15.64 8.34
C CYS A 302 -20.80 15.00 8.93
N HIS A 303 -20.48 13.81 8.45
CA HIS A 303 -19.26 13.07 8.78
C HIS A 303 -19.00 12.01 7.70
N LEU A 304 -17.87 11.37 7.78
CA LEU A 304 -17.55 10.14 7.09
C LEU A 304 -17.62 9.00 8.10
N ASP A 305 -18.51 8.03 7.89
CA ASP A 305 -18.49 6.72 8.56
C ASP A 305 -17.62 5.81 7.70
N LEU A 306 -16.41 5.47 8.19
CA LEU A 306 -15.42 4.65 7.49
C LEU A 306 -15.45 3.23 8.01
N ARG A 307 -15.74 2.28 7.12
CA ARG A 307 -15.87 0.84 7.47
C ARG A 307 -14.91 -0.02 6.68
N ILE A 308 -14.28 -1.01 7.37
CA ILE A 308 -13.39 -1.99 6.75
C ILE A 308 -13.94 -3.40 6.98
N ASN A 309 -14.31 -4.10 5.90
CA ASN A 309 -14.75 -5.49 5.93
C ASN A 309 -13.70 -6.40 5.30
N VAL A 310 -13.23 -7.38 6.06
CA VAL A 310 -12.13 -8.27 5.67
C VAL A 310 -12.58 -9.66 5.20
N VAL A 311 -13.84 -9.84 4.86
CA VAL A 311 -14.31 -11.10 4.26
C VAL A 311 -13.69 -11.26 2.88
N GLY A 312 -12.94 -12.36 2.69
CA GLY A 312 -12.23 -12.65 1.44
C GLY A 312 -10.84 -12.04 1.33
N ILE A 313 -10.28 -11.58 2.46
CA ILE A 313 -8.91 -11.02 2.54
C ILE A 313 -7.86 -12.03 2.09
N THR A 314 -6.86 -11.56 1.36
CA THR A 314 -5.66 -12.31 0.98
C THR A 314 -4.40 -11.77 1.65
N ASN A 315 -4.41 -10.51 2.10
CA ASN A 315 -3.29 -9.88 2.80
C ASN A 315 -3.15 -10.46 4.21
N PRO A 316 -2.00 -11.11 4.55
CA PRO A 316 -1.83 -11.79 5.84
C PRO A 316 -1.80 -10.82 7.04
N THR A 317 -1.31 -9.60 6.85
CA THR A 317 -1.25 -8.57 7.90
C THR A 317 -2.65 -8.20 8.36
N VAL A 318 -3.56 -7.96 7.40
CA VAL A 318 -4.97 -7.63 7.68
C VAL A 318 -5.75 -8.85 8.15
N ALA A 319 -5.42 -10.06 7.67
CA ALA A 319 -6.08 -11.30 8.09
C ALA A 319 -5.90 -11.62 9.58
N ALA A 320 -4.84 -11.10 10.20
CA ALA A 320 -4.53 -11.28 11.62
C ALA A 320 -5.32 -10.34 12.55
N LEU A 321 -5.99 -9.32 12.00
CA LEU A 321 -6.75 -8.36 12.81
C LEU A 321 -7.97 -9.02 13.49
N PRO A 322 -8.29 -8.62 14.74
CA PRO A 322 -9.50 -9.05 15.42
C PRO A 322 -10.75 -8.66 14.63
N ARG A 323 -11.65 -9.61 14.41
CA ARG A 323 -12.91 -9.39 13.72
C ARG A 323 -14.04 -9.12 14.70
N SER A 324 -15.02 -8.35 14.27
CA SER A 324 -16.17 -7.96 15.09
C SER A 324 -16.96 -9.12 15.65
N GLU A 325 -17.12 -10.24 14.93
CA GLU A 325 -17.84 -11.41 15.41
C GLU A 325 -17.21 -12.05 16.65
N THR A 326 -15.89 -11.89 16.85
CA THR A 326 -15.20 -12.39 18.05
C THR A 326 -15.45 -11.55 19.29
N ILE A 327 -15.98 -10.34 19.12
CA ILE A 327 -16.26 -9.37 20.19
C ILE A 327 -17.73 -8.92 20.19
N GLY A 328 -18.62 -9.69 19.54
CA GLY A 328 -20.07 -9.50 19.59
C GLY A 328 -20.68 -8.55 18.57
N GLY A 329 -19.94 -8.17 17.53
CA GLY A 329 -20.42 -7.34 16.42
C GLY A 329 -20.84 -8.13 15.18
N PRO A 330 -21.28 -7.45 14.11
CA PRO A 330 -21.62 -8.09 12.84
C PRO A 330 -20.35 -8.62 12.13
N ALA A 331 -20.50 -9.74 11.40
CA ALA A 331 -19.38 -10.49 10.85
C ALA A 331 -18.51 -9.72 9.87
N GLY A 332 -17.20 -9.96 9.94
CA GLY A 332 -16.20 -9.55 8.94
C GLY A 332 -15.67 -8.12 9.06
N TRP A 333 -16.18 -7.30 9.99
CA TRP A 333 -15.67 -5.96 10.22
C TRP A 333 -14.48 -5.98 11.17
N VAL A 334 -13.53 -5.06 10.93
CA VAL A 334 -12.38 -4.81 11.82
C VAL A 334 -12.37 -3.34 12.22
N ASN A 335 -11.69 -3.04 13.33
CA ASN A 335 -11.48 -1.66 13.77
C ASN A 335 -10.61 -0.93 12.75
N PRO A 336 -11.08 0.20 12.16
CA PRO A 336 -10.32 0.95 11.18
C PRO A 336 -9.00 1.49 11.71
N GLU A 337 -8.90 1.90 12.98
CA GLU A 337 -7.63 2.32 13.58
C GLU A 337 -6.61 1.18 13.57
N GLN A 338 -7.00 -0.03 14.02
CA GLN A 338 -6.12 -1.20 14.00
C GLN A 338 -5.74 -1.60 12.56
N PHE A 339 -6.65 -1.38 11.61
CA PHE A 339 -6.37 -1.59 10.20
C PHE A 339 -5.29 -0.62 9.73
N TYR A 340 -5.37 0.67 10.05
CA TYR A 340 -4.35 1.66 9.72
C TYR A 340 -3.02 1.38 10.41
N ASP A 341 -3.04 1.00 11.70
CA ASP A 341 -1.84 0.63 12.46
C ASP A 341 -1.09 -0.54 11.81
N ALA A 342 -1.81 -1.50 11.20
CA ALA A 342 -1.21 -2.63 10.49
C ALA A 342 -0.37 -2.20 9.27
N PHE A 343 -0.60 -0.99 8.75
CA PHE A 343 0.18 -0.38 7.66
C PHE A 343 1.15 0.70 8.16
N GLY A 344 1.32 0.82 9.48
CA GLY A 344 2.21 1.82 10.08
C GLY A 344 1.64 3.25 10.07
N LEU A 345 0.34 3.41 9.78
CA LEU A 345 -0.38 4.68 9.83
C LEU A 345 -1.22 4.77 11.11
N THR A 346 -1.42 5.97 11.64
CA THR A 346 -2.30 6.21 12.78
C THR A 346 -3.50 7.04 12.34
N LEU A 347 -4.69 6.41 12.23
CA LEU A 347 -5.88 7.06 11.70
C LEU A 347 -6.30 8.30 12.49
N CYS A 348 -6.18 8.25 13.82
CA CYS A 348 -6.46 9.40 14.69
C CYS A 348 -5.29 9.62 15.66
N ALA A 349 -4.24 10.31 15.20
CA ALA A 349 -3.06 10.60 16.00
C ALA A 349 -3.37 11.61 17.11
N PRO A 350 -2.88 11.39 18.35
CA PRO A 350 -3.25 12.19 19.53
C PRO A 350 -2.94 13.69 19.45
N ASP A 351 -1.95 14.06 18.63
CA ASP A 351 -1.48 15.43 18.45
C ASP A 351 -2.19 16.19 17.31
N SER A 352 -2.89 15.49 16.43
CA SER A 352 -3.51 16.05 15.22
C SER A 352 -4.99 15.69 15.04
N CYS A 353 -5.49 14.71 15.78
CA CYS A 353 -6.88 14.25 15.69
C CYS A 353 -7.51 14.22 17.08
N ARG A 354 -8.57 15.01 17.26
CA ARG A 354 -9.30 15.10 18.52
C ARG A 354 -10.43 14.05 18.56
N ARG A 355 -10.57 13.36 19.70
CA ARG A 355 -11.73 12.49 20.00
C ARG A 355 -12.78 13.29 20.74
N THR A 356 -14.04 13.23 20.28
CA THR A 356 -15.13 14.05 20.80
C THR A 356 -16.36 13.26 21.20
N TYR A 357 -16.20 11.99 21.58
CA TYR A 357 -17.24 11.06 22.04
C TYR A 357 -17.00 10.58 23.47
#